data_bb3b835656dc09890fb720e6141ae64f
#
_entry.id   bb3b835656dc09890fb720e6141ae64f
#
_cell.length_a   1.000
_cell.length_b   1.000
_cell.length_c   1.000
_cell.angle_alpha   90.00
_cell.angle_beta   90.00
_cell.angle_gamma   90.00
#
_symmetry.space_group_name_H-M   'P 1'
#
loop_
_entity.id
_entity.type
_entity.pdbx_description
1 polymer ?
#
loop_
_entity_poly.entity_id
_entity_poly.type
_entity_poly.pdbx_seq_one_letter_code
_entity_poly.pdbx_strand_id
1 'polypeptide(L)'
;MRYFIAIMLIISGCAFIFDLCFSLYLTFSQHIKQEKYSRFQRKFNTLLLLIPAMNEYSTLKRDIPGLLTLHDKCKKFIDLKLVFIDDASSDGTTELLDEWSQSNPENLYIIHRIKPNAQQGKGPALQDAINHLLKMNFPVKQTLVGIIDADSHFDSNYLNKVVNAFENSNYDLVQTRVDVYNTVDNLTIMQNFELSIYNGLLQMARTNWGTALASGNGQFVTLTMAEKVGWSSSLLEDCEFSLKGLLKGYYGTFLNTVAIRQEGITNLGKLIRQRTRWCQGGLQCLKIYGEKIIKSDRISAGIKAFILLFLLVPYVSVIVVPSSIVSVITLVAYARFNLGASLAIILTLLLTEYTINGLMIKKQWFETGFSTVNNPIEILRIIFSFGVYRWVLSFIPYRSIGRELIGNNSWTKTSHT
;
A
#
# COMPACT_ATOMS: atom_id res chain seq x y z
N MET A 1 -37.67 7.03 -18.27
CA MET A 1 -36.38 6.88 -18.99
C MET A 1 -35.56 8.18 -19.01
N ARG A 2 -36.09 9.34 -19.47
CA ARG A 2 -35.32 10.62 -19.53
C ARG A 2 -34.79 11.06 -18.15
N TYR A 3 -35.59 11.05 -17.10
CA TYR A 3 -35.15 11.38 -15.73
C TYR A 3 -34.06 10.45 -15.21
N PHE A 4 -34.15 9.16 -15.48
CA PHE A 4 -33.12 8.18 -15.10
C PHE A 4 -31.78 8.51 -15.76
N ILE A 5 -31.77 8.75 -17.08
CA ILE A 5 -30.57 9.15 -17.81
C ILE A 5 -29.99 10.45 -17.22
N ALA A 6 -30.85 11.45 -16.98
CA ALA A 6 -30.41 12.73 -16.40
C ALA A 6 -29.72 12.54 -15.02
N ILE A 7 -30.31 11.71 -14.14
CA ILE A 7 -29.71 11.39 -12.83
C ILE A 7 -28.34 10.72 -13.01
N MET A 8 -28.23 9.74 -13.91
CA MET A 8 -26.96 9.05 -14.16
C MET A 8 -25.87 10.01 -14.70
N LEU A 9 -26.25 10.92 -15.59
CA LEU A 9 -25.33 11.96 -16.11
C LEU A 9 -24.86 12.90 -14.99
N ILE A 10 -25.76 13.32 -14.11
CA ILE A 10 -25.41 14.16 -12.94
C ILE A 10 -24.46 13.42 -12.01
N ILE A 11 -24.73 12.17 -11.67
CA ILE A 11 -23.86 11.37 -10.79
C ILE A 11 -22.48 11.21 -11.40
N SER A 12 -22.39 10.87 -12.69
CA SER A 12 -21.13 10.74 -13.42
C SER A 12 -20.35 12.06 -13.47
N GLY A 13 -21.04 13.18 -13.74
CA GLY A 13 -20.43 14.51 -13.75
C GLY A 13 -19.91 14.93 -12.40
N CYS A 14 -20.70 14.73 -11.32
CA CYS A 14 -20.26 15.00 -9.95
C CYS A 14 -19.05 14.13 -9.55
N ALA A 15 -19.06 12.85 -9.92
CA ALA A 15 -17.94 11.95 -9.65
C ALA A 15 -16.67 12.38 -10.38
N PHE A 16 -16.78 12.81 -11.66
CA PHE A 16 -15.66 13.33 -12.44
C PHE A 16 -15.09 14.61 -11.81
N ILE A 17 -15.95 15.57 -11.45
CA ILE A 17 -15.52 16.81 -10.79
C ILE A 17 -14.84 16.51 -9.46
N PHE A 18 -15.39 15.57 -8.68
CA PHE A 18 -14.78 15.15 -7.42
C PHE A 18 -13.39 14.55 -7.65
N ASP A 19 -13.24 13.60 -8.60
CA ASP A 19 -11.95 12.97 -8.93
C ASP A 19 -10.93 14.02 -9.41
N LEU A 20 -11.35 14.97 -10.22
CA LEU A 20 -10.56 16.10 -10.68
C LEU A 20 -10.07 16.95 -9.48
N CYS A 21 -10.97 17.44 -8.64
CA CYS A 21 -10.65 18.27 -7.49
C CYS A 21 -9.75 17.51 -6.50
N PHE A 22 -10.02 16.23 -6.27
CA PHE A 22 -9.24 15.39 -5.39
C PHE A 22 -7.83 15.14 -5.93
N SER A 23 -7.68 14.87 -7.22
CA SER A 23 -6.38 14.68 -7.88
C SER A 23 -5.55 15.97 -7.88
N LEU A 24 -6.17 17.12 -8.10
CA LEU A 24 -5.52 18.44 -7.94
C LEU A 24 -5.10 18.67 -6.48
N TYR A 25 -5.99 18.36 -5.53
CA TYR A 25 -5.65 18.43 -4.11
C TYR A 25 -4.45 17.52 -3.78
N LEU A 26 -4.43 16.26 -4.21
CA LEU A 26 -3.29 15.37 -4.01
C LEU A 26 -1.99 15.95 -4.60
N THR A 27 -2.07 16.59 -5.76
CA THR A 27 -0.90 17.17 -6.45
C THR A 27 -0.34 18.38 -5.72
N PHE A 28 -1.20 19.26 -5.20
CA PHE A 28 -0.79 20.57 -4.65
C PHE A 28 -0.72 20.61 -3.12
N SER A 29 -1.31 19.65 -2.40
CA SER A 29 -1.30 19.63 -0.92
C SER A 29 0.02 19.16 -0.29
N GLN A 30 1.06 19.04 -1.08
CA GLN A 30 2.32 18.33 -0.81
C GLN A 30 3.26 18.98 0.21
N HIS A 31 2.85 20.04 0.88
CA HIS A 31 3.65 20.55 1.98
C HIS A 31 3.44 19.67 3.22
N ILE A 32 4.25 18.61 3.32
CA ILE A 32 4.46 17.97 4.61
C ILE A 32 4.93 19.12 5.51
N LYS A 33 4.09 19.51 6.47
CA LYS A 33 4.58 20.28 7.61
C LYS A 33 5.61 19.36 8.25
N GLN A 34 6.88 19.56 7.90
CA GLN A 34 7.96 19.09 8.74
C GLN A 34 7.69 19.78 10.07
N GLU A 35 6.99 19.09 10.98
CA GLU A 35 7.03 19.50 12.36
C GLU A 35 8.51 19.69 12.66
N LYS A 36 8.83 20.82 13.28
CA LYS A 36 10.19 21.12 13.71
C LYS A 36 10.63 19.91 14.55
N TYR A 37 11.36 19.01 13.93
CA TYR A 37 11.90 17.76 14.49
C TYR A 37 12.83 17.98 15.71
N SER A 38 12.80 19.16 16.32
CA SER A 38 13.80 19.64 17.28
C SER A 38 13.57 19.27 18.74
N ARG A 39 12.52 18.48 19.09
CA ARG A 39 12.21 18.19 20.52
C ARG A 39 12.28 16.73 20.95
N PHE A 40 12.36 15.78 20.04
CA PHE A 40 12.34 14.37 20.41
C PHE A 40 13.59 13.68 19.88
N GLN A 41 14.49 13.33 20.77
CA GLN A 41 15.62 12.44 20.52
C GLN A 41 15.25 11.07 21.09
N ARG A 42 14.52 10.28 20.30
CA ARG A 42 14.35 8.84 20.59
C ARG A 42 15.59 8.13 20.06
N LYS A 43 16.00 7.06 20.72
CA LYS A 43 17.10 6.23 20.23
C LYS A 43 16.66 4.79 20.10
N PHE A 44 16.94 4.21 18.96
CA PHE A 44 16.66 2.82 18.68
C PHE A 44 17.98 2.08 18.45
N ASN A 45 18.14 0.92 19.07
CA ASN A 45 19.36 0.12 19.03
C ASN A 45 19.20 -1.09 18.11
N THR A 46 17.97 -1.62 17.95
CA THR A 46 17.71 -2.84 17.20
C THR A 46 16.61 -2.63 16.18
N LEU A 47 16.78 -3.19 14.99
CA LEU A 47 15.76 -3.31 13.95
C LEU A 47 15.54 -4.77 13.60
N LEU A 48 14.34 -5.26 13.84
CA LEU A 48 13.89 -6.60 13.48
C LEU A 48 13.16 -6.53 12.13
N LEU A 49 13.72 -7.09 11.06
CA LEU A 49 13.03 -7.19 9.76
C LEU A 49 12.28 -8.51 9.69
N LEU A 50 10.96 -8.44 9.75
CA LEU A 50 10.06 -9.58 9.58
C LEU A 50 9.83 -9.83 8.10
N ILE A 51 10.20 -11.01 7.63
CA ILE A 51 10.12 -11.43 6.23
C ILE A 51 9.23 -12.69 6.16
N PRO A 52 7.91 -12.53 5.96
CA PRO A 52 7.04 -13.69 5.77
C PRO A 52 7.38 -14.42 4.48
N ALA A 53 7.58 -15.73 4.58
CA ALA A 53 7.91 -16.61 3.47
C ALA A 53 6.95 -17.80 3.43
N MET A 54 6.41 -18.09 2.25
CA MET A 54 5.62 -19.28 1.97
C MET A 54 5.88 -19.69 0.52
N ASN A 55 6.66 -20.74 0.30
CA ASN A 55 7.10 -21.16 -1.01
C ASN A 55 7.84 -20.05 -1.77
N GLU A 56 8.97 -19.60 -1.23
CA GLU A 56 9.82 -18.52 -1.76
C GLU A 56 11.26 -18.99 -2.04
N TYR A 57 11.47 -20.30 -2.27
CA TYR A 57 12.81 -20.87 -2.43
C TYR A 57 13.68 -20.12 -3.44
N SER A 58 13.17 -19.90 -4.65
CA SER A 58 13.93 -19.23 -5.72
C SER A 58 14.26 -17.77 -5.41
N THR A 59 13.30 -17.05 -4.82
CA THR A 59 13.45 -15.65 -4.41
C THR A 59 14.50 -15.52 -3.30
N LEU A 60 14.34 -16.29 -2.23
CA LEU A 60 15.23 -16.23 -1.07
C LEU A 60 16.64 -16.71 -1.37
N LYS A 61 16.78 -17.76 -2.18
CA LYS A 61 18.12 -18.24 -2.62
C LYS A 61 18.92 -17.14 -3.33
N ARG A 62 18.24 -16.30 -4.11
CA ARG A 62 18.85 -15.16 -4.79
C ARG A 62 19.16 -14.02 -3.84
N ASP A 63 18.26 -13.69 -2.90
CA ASP A 63 18.25 -12.41 -2.21
C ASP A 63 18.86 -12.44 -0.80
N ILE A 64 18.88 -13.59 -0.10
CA ILE A 64 19.48 -13.74 1.25
C ILE A 64 20.94 -13.26 1.32
N PRO A 65 21.85 -13.59 0.37
CA PRO A 65 23.22 -13.12 0.43
C PRO A 65 23.31 -11.57 0.48
N GLY A 66 22.46 -10.90 -0.28
CA GLY A 66 22.35 -9.45 -0.26
C GLY A 66 21.85 -8.90 1.09
N LEU A 67 20.86 -9.54 1.67
CA LEU A 67 20.27 -9.16 2.96
C LEU A 67 21.30 -9.33 4.11
N LEU A 68 22.13 -10.38 4.08
CA LEU A 68 23.18 -10.57 5.08
C LEU A 68 24.27 -9.50 5.01
N THR A 69 24.63 -9.05 3.80
CA THR A 69 25.59 -7.94 3.67
C THR A 69 25.06 -6.60 4.20
N LEU A 70 23.72 -6.43 4.26
CA LEU A 70 23.11 -5.23 4.83
C LEU A 70 23.34 -5.15 6.34
N HIS A 71 23.36 -6.27 7.06
CA HIS A 71 23.67 -6.30 8.49
C HIS A 71 24.97 -5.55 8.79
N ASP A 72 26.07 -5.90 8.12
CA ASP A 72 27.37 -5.26 8.34
C ASP A 72 27.36 -3.77 7.99
N LYS A 73 26.66 -3.39 6.92
CA LYS A 73 26.52 -1.98 6.52
C LYS A 73 25.68 -1.17 7.54
N CYS A 74 24.77 -1.82 8.26
CA CYS A 74 23.89 -1.16 9.23
C CYS A 74 24.48 -1.05 10.64
N LYS A 75 25.47 -1.86 11.00
CA LYS A 75 26.11 -1.88 12.34
C LYS A 75 26.50 -0.50 12.89
N LYS A 76 26.82 0.44 11.99
CA LYS A 76 27.22 1.81 12.37
C LYS A 76 26.07 2.67 12.91
N PHE A 77 24.81 2.29 12.71
CA PHE A 77 23.66 3.07 13.15
C PHE A 77 22.56 2.25 13.83
N ILE A 78 22.44 0.94 13.53
CA ILE A 78 21.47 0.04 14.17
C ILE A 78 21.90 -1.43 14.10
N ASP A 79 21.60 -2.21 15.13
CA ASP A 79 21.74 -3.66 15.09
C ASP A 79 20.57 -4.28 14.32
N LEU A 80 20.86 -4.75 13.09
CA LEU A 80 19.87 -5.32 12.19
C LEU A 80 19.75 -6.82 12.39
N LYS A 81 18.54 -7.32 12.63
CA LYS A 81 18.22 -8.76 12.69
C LYS A 81 17.22 -9.13 11.61
N LEU A 82 17.49 -10.19 10.87
CA LEU A 82 16.58 -10.76 9.89
C LEU A 82 15.73 -11.84 10.56
N VAL A 83 14.41 -11.74 10.45
CA VAL A 83 13.47 -12.67 11.06
C VAL A 83 12.59 -13.24 9.94
N PHE A 84 12.93 -14.43 9.46
CA PHE A 84 12.12 -15.12 8.47
C PHE A 84 10.98 -15.87 9.18
N ILE A 85 9.78 -15.76 8.61
CA ILE A 85 8.59 -16.44 9.10
C ILE A 85 8.20 -17.45 8.02
N ASP A 86 8.62 -18.69 8.20
CA ASP A 86 8.28 -19.77 7.30
C ASP A 86 6.86 -20.28 7.61
N ASP A 87 5.93 -20.00 6.70
CA ASP A 87 4.50 -20.31 6.88
C ASP A 87 4.14 -21.69 6.30
N ALA A 88 4.83 -22.72 6.76
CA ALA A 88 4.72 -24.13 6.32
C ALA A 88 4.96 -24.28 4.81
N SER A 89 6.14 -23.87 4.34
CA SER A 89 6.58 -24.04 2.96
C SER A 89 6.77 -25.50 2.59
N SER A 90 6.71 -25.81 1.29
CA SER A 90 6.84 -27.17 0.74
C SER A 90 7.72 -27.26 -0.51
N ASP A 91 8.43 -26.17 -0.85
CA ASP A 91 9.25 -26.06 -2.07
C ASP A 91 10.77 -26.06 -1.82
N GLY A 92 11.21 -26.39 -0.58
CA GLY A 92 12.61 -26.30 -0.15
C GLY A 92 12.98 -24.97 0.52
N THR A 93 12.02 -24.06 0.74
CA THR A 93 12.24 -22.80 1.46
C THR A 93 12.69 -23.05 2.90
N THR A 94 12.08 -24.02 3.59
CA THR A 94 12.39 -24.36 4.98
C THR A 94 13.86 -24.77 5.13
N GLU A 95 14.30 -25.73 4.33
CA GLU A 95 15.66 -26.26 4.36
C GLU A 95 16.70 -25.18 4.02
N LEU A 96 16.40 -24.32 3.05
CA LEU A 96 17.24 -23.19 2.68
C LEU A 96 17.42 -22.21 3.86
N LEU A 97 16.34 -21.86 4.55
CA LEU A 97 16.37 -20.95 5.69
C LEU A 97 17.17 -21.56 6.86
N ASP A 98 16.99 -22.84 7.13
CA ASP A 98 17.73 -23.56 8.19
C ASP A 98 19.24 -23.55 7.94
N GLU A 99 19.67 -23.83 6.70
CA GLU A 99 21.08 -23.77 6.30
C GLU A 99 21.69 -22.37 6.56
N TRP A 100 20.98 -21.31 6.15
CA TRP A 100 21.43 -19.93 6.35
C TRP A 100 21.43 -19.51 7.82
N SER A 101 20.47 -19.97 8.63
CA SER A 101 20.39 -19.69 10.07
C SER A 101 21.54 -20.34 10.83
N GLN A 102 21.87 -21.58 10.50
CA GLN A 102 23.01 -22.28 11.11
C GLN A 102 24.34 -21.55 10.84
N SER A 103 24.47 -20.96 9.64
CA SER A 103 25.67 -20.20 9.26
C SER A 103 25.70 -18.78 9.83
N ASN A 104 24.55 -18.22 10.28
CA ASN A 104 24.40 -16.83 10.74
C ASN A 104 23.54 -16.72 12.01
N PRO A 105 23.83 -17.46 13.11
CA PRO A 105 22.91 -17.62 14.24
C PRO A 105 22.63 -16.33 15.02
N GLU A 106 23.54 -15.36 14.96
CA GLU A 106 23.39 -14.08 15.69
C GLU A 106 22.48 -13.08 14.97
N ASN A 107 22.30 -13.19 13.67
CA ASN A 107 21.70 -12.15 12.82
C ASN A 107 20.47 -12.62 12.07
N LEU A 108 20.28 -13.94 11.96
CA LEU A 108 19.20 -14.56 11.21
C LEU A 108 18.41 -15.51 12.11
N TYR A 109 17.14 -15.18 12.34
CA TYR A 109 16.20 -15.95 13.12
C TYR A 109 15.13 -16.53 12.21
N ILE A 110 14.70 -17.77 12.50
CA ILE A 110 13.60 -18.41 11.77
C ILE A 110 12.49 -18.76 12.74
N ILE A 111 11.27 -18.49 12.30
CA ILE A 111 10.06 -18.88 13.00
C ILE A 111 9.28 -19.80 12.08
N HIS A 112 9.37 -21.11 12.33
CA HIS A 112 8.59 -22.10 11.61
C HIS A 112 7.18 -22.18 12.15
N ARG A 113 6.22 -21.94 11.28
CA ARG A 113 4.80 -22.11 11.58
C ARG A 113 4.34 -23.49 11.07
N ILE A 114 3.49 -24.13 11.83
CA ILE A 114 2.94 -25.45 11.52
C ILE A 114 1.41 -25.40 11.46
N LYS A 115 0.81 -26.27 10.65
CA LYS A 115 -0.65 -26.43 10.63
C LYS A 115 -1.14 -26.92 11.99
N PRO A 116 -2.34 -26.49 12.47
CA PRO A 116 -3.35 -25.71 11.74
C PRO A 116 -3.12 -24.19 11.72
N ASN A 117 -2.15 -23.66 12.45
CA ASN A 117 -1.93 -22.21 12.59
C ASN A 117 -1.26 -21.57 11.36
N ALA A 118 -0.47 -22.34 10.60
CA ALA A 118 0.16 -21.85 9.38
C ALA A 118 -0.85 -21.69 8.23
N GLN A 119 -0.47 -20.89 7.22
CA GLN A 119 -1.21 -20.63 6.00
C GLN A 119 -2.57 -19.95 6.20
N GLN A 120 -2.73 -19.22 7.30
CA GLN A 120 -3.94 -18.46 7.61
C GLN A 120 -3.88 -16.99 7.17
N GLY A 121 -2.79 -16.58 6.52
CA GLY A 121 -2.57 -15.22 6.04
C GLY A 121 -1.39 -14.52 6.72
N LYS A 122 -1.02 -13.35 6.15
CA LYS A 122 0.16 -12.58 6.59
C LYS A 122 -0.02 -12.05 8.01
N GLY A 123 -1.21 -11.58 8.38
CA GLY A 123 -1.47 -11.04 9.71
C GLY A 123 -1.19 -12.02 10.85
N PRO A 124 -1.79 -13.23 10.86
CA PRO A 124 -1.47 -14.28 11.84
C PRO A 124 0.02 -14.66 11.88
N ALA A 125 0.69 -14.69 10.73
CA ALA A 125 2.12 -14.97 10.68
C ALA A 125 2.95 -13.88 11.38
N LEU A 126 2.65 -12.61 11.13
CA LEU A 126 3.28 -11.48 11.80
C LEU A 126 3.00 -11.49 13.32
N GLN A 127 1.76 -11.78 13.73
CA GLN A 127 1.41 -11.83 15.15
C GLN A 127 2.17 -12.94 15.89
N ASP A 128 2.28 -14.13 15.31
CA ASP A 128 3.06 -15.22 15.90
C ASP A 128 4.53 -14.84 16.04
N ALA A 129 5.09 -14.16 15.04
CA ALA A 129 6.47 -13.67 15.09
C ALA A 129 6.67 -12.65 16.23
N ILE A 130 5.78 -11.67 16.37
CA ILE A 130 5.85 -10.70 17.47
C ILE A 130 5.76 -11.40 18.82
N ASN A 131 4.84 -12.35 19.00
CA ASN A 131 4.69 -13.10 20.22
C ASN A 131 5.97 -13.91 20.58
N HIS A 132 6.68 -14.41 19.55
CA HIS A 132 7.94 -15.12 19.72
C HIS A 132 9.08 -14.17 20.12
N LEU A 133 9.21 -13.05 19.40
CA LEU A 133 10.25 -12.05 19.63
C LEU A 133 10.13 -11.37 20.99
N LEU A 134 8.93 -11.15 21.50
CA LEU A 134 8.71 -10.60 22.85
C LEU A 134 9.26 -11.52 23.95
N LYS A 135 9.33 -12.84 23.70
CA LYS A 135 9.95 -13.81 24.64
C LYS A 135 11.48 -13.83 24.58
N MET A 136 12.07 -13.27 23.52
CA MET A 136 13.53 -13.20 23.34
C MET A 136 14.17 -12.00 24.02
N ASN A 137 13.41 -11.27 24.87
CA ASN A 137 13.90 -10.16 25.71
C ASN A 137 14.53 -8.98 24.94
N PHE A 138 14.10 -8.70 23.70
CA PHE A 138 14.48 -7.48 23.04
C PHE A 138 13.96 -6.25 23.80
N PRO A 139 14.75 -5.15 23.94
CA PRO A 139 14.32 -3.96 24.68
C PRO A 139 13.18 -3.25 23.91
N VAL A 140 11.92 -3.47 24.33
CA VAL A 140 10.70 -3.06 23.63
C VAL A 140 10.70 -1.58 23.22
N LYS A 141 11.23 -0.69 24.09
CA LYS A 141 11.26 0.76 23.83
C LYS A 141 12.35 1.21 22.86
N GLN A 142 13.33 0.35 22.60
CA GLN A 142 14.51 0.66 21.75
C GLN A 142 14.58 -0.24 20.52
N THR A 143 13.50 -0.96 20.22
CA THR A 143 13.43 -1.88 19.08
C THR A 143 12.39 -1.42 18.07
N LEU A 144 12.78 -1.39 16.81
CA LEU A 144 11.93 -1.20 15.66
C LEU A 144 11.61 -2.55 15.01
N VAL A 145 10.46 -2.64 14.39
CA VAL A 145 10.01 -3.79 13.60
C VAL A 145 9.71 -3.30 12.19
N GLY A 146 10.32 -3.90 11.18
CA GLY A 146 10.02 -3.67 9.77
C GLY A 146 9.33 -4.88 9.15
N ILE A 147 8.31 -4.68 8.35
CA ILE A 147 7.61 -5.73 7.60
C ILE A 147 8.01 -5.58 6.13
N ILE A 148 8.67 -6.62 5.60
CA ILE A 148 9.26 -6.62 4.27
C ILE A 148 8.84 -7.90 3.54
N ASP A 149 8.34 -7.77 2.32
CA ASP A 149 8.02 -8.93 1.50
C ASP A 149 9.31 -9.61 0.98
N ALA A 150 9.28 -10.91 0.77
CA ALA A 150 10.47 -11.71 0.46
C ALA A 150 11.16 -11.31 -0.87
N ASP A 151 10.41 -10.74 -1.80
CA ASP A 151 10.87 -10.25 -3.11
C ASP A 151 11.36 -8.79 -3.11
N SER A 152 11.51 -8.20 -1.93
CA SER A 152 11.77 -6.76 -1.81
C SER A 152 13.25 -6.40 -1.85
N HIS A 153 13.57 -5.34 -2.59
CA HIS A 153 14.92 -4.80 -2.72
C HIS A 153 15.04 -3.41 -2.07
N PHE A 154 16.08 -3.22 -1.27
CA PHE A 154 16.41 -1.98 -0.60
C PHE A 154 17.89 -1.98 -0.16
N ASP A 155 18.40 -0.86 0.31
CA ASP A 155 19.81 -0.71 0.74
C ASP A 155 19.93 -0.19 2.18
N SER A 156 21.16 -0.06 2.68
CA SER A 156 21.42 0.46 4.02
C SER A 156 21.05 1.93 4.19
N ASN A 157 21.10 2.74 3.12
CA ASN A 157 20.66 4.13 3.16
C ASN A 157 19.15 4.25 3.35
N TYR A 158 18.38 3.34 2.73
CA TYR A 158 16.95 3.21 2.96
C TYR A 158 16.65 2.97 4.44
N LEU A 159 17.30 1.97 5.07
CA LEU A 159 17.11 1.67 6.48
C LEU A 159 17.55 2.82 7.39
N ASN A 160 18.67 3.47 7.08
CA ASN A 160 19.15 4.63 7.84
C ASN A 160 18.13 5.78 7.84
N LYS A 161 17.52 6.09 6.70
CA LYS A 161 16.47 7.11 6.62
C LYS A 161 15.21 6.72 7.40
N VAL A 162 14.84 5.44 7.43
CA VAL A 162 13.72 4.94 8.24
C VAL A 162 14.02 5.11 9.73
N VAL A 163 15.20 4.68 10.19
CA VAL A 163 15.61 4.82 11.60
C VAL A 163 15.61 6.30 12.00
N ASN A 164 16.22 7.16 11.18
CA ASN A 164 16.24 8.61 11.41
C ASN A 164 14.83 9.22 11.48
N ALA A 165 13.87 8.72 10.69
CA ALA A 165 12.49 9.19 10.75
C ALA A 165 11.85 8.90 12.10
N PHE A 166 12.11 7.73 12.72
CA PHE A 166 11.66 7.42 14.07
C PHE A 166 12.38 8.21 15.15
N GLU A 167 13.69 8.34 15.06
CA GLU A 167 14.50 9.02 16.07
C GLU A 167 14.19 10.52 16.18
N ASN A 168 13.83 11.12 15.04
CA ASN A 168 13.55 12.55 14.96
C ASN A 168 12.06 12.90 14.99
N SER A 169 11.18 11.96 15.35
CA SER A 169 9.73 12.19 15.39
C SER A 169 9.04 11.43 16.53
N ASN A 170 7.75 11.71 16.73
CA ASN A 170 6.89 10.98 17.68
C ASN A 170 6.07 9.88 17.03
N TYR A 171 6.27 9.62 15.75
CA TYR A 171 5.51 8.58 15.08
C TYR A 171 5.93 7.19 15.54
N ASP A 172 4.96 6.32 15.69
CA ASP A 172 5.18 4.90 16.00
C ASP A 172 5.00 4.00 14.78
N LEU A 173 4.59 4.57 13.65
CA LEU A 173 4.51 3.93 12.36
C LEU A 173 5.15 4.81 11.29
N VAL A 174 6.01 4.22 10.46
CA VAL A 174 6.57 4.82 9.24
C VAL A 174 6.24 3.89 8.09
N GLN A 175 5.49 4.38 7.11
CA GLN A 175 5.30 3.70 5.84
C GLN A 175 6.21 4.34 4.80
N THR A 176 6.98 3.54 4.08
CA THR A 176 7.80 4.03 2.97
C THR A 176 7.07 3.91 1.65
N ARG A 177 7.55 4.61 0.61
CA ARG A 177 7.04 4.43 -0.75
C ARG A 177 7.32 3.02 -1.25
N VAL A 178 6.40 2.48 -2.05
CA VAL A 178 6.54 1.19 -2.71
C VAL A 178 6.68 1.43 -4.22
N ASP A 179 7.77 0.96 -4.81
CA ASP A 179 8.02 1.00 -6.24
C ASP A 179 8.03 -0.42 -6.81
N VAL A 180 7.70 -0.56 -8.11
CA VAL A 180 7.79 -1.84 -8.83
C VAL A 180 9.07 -1.84 -9.67
N TYR A 181 9.92 -2.89 -9.54
CA TYR A 181 11.19 -2.92 -10.25
C TYR A 181 11.13 -3.61 -11.63
N ASN A 182 10.24 -4.58 -11.83
CA ASN A 182 10.10 -5.32 -13.09
C ASN A 182 9.13 -4.64 -14.06
N THR A 183 9.35 -3.38 -14.38
CA THR A 183 8.51 -2.57 -15.29
C THR A 183 8.73 -2.96 -16.77
N VAL A 184 8.48 -4.23 -17.11
CA VAL A 184 8.74 -4.83 -18.44
C VAL A 184 7.56 -4.76 -19.41
N ASP A 185 6.35 -4.60 -18.88
CA ASP A 185 5.11 -4.52 -19.65
C ASP A 185 4.19 -3.39 -19.17
N ASN A 186 3.12 -3.13 -19.91
CA ASN A 186 2.18 -2.07 -19.53
C ASN A 186 1.50 -2.33 -18.18
N LEU A 187 1.27 -3.59 -17.81
CA LEU A 187 0.58 -3.93 -16.57
C LEU A 187 1.44 -3.61 -15.36
N THR A 188 2.72 -3.96 -15.39
CA THR A 188 3.68 -3.67 -14.31
C THR A 188 4.02 -2.18 -14.25
N ILE A 189 4.11 -1.48 -15.39
CA ILE A 189 4.26 -0.03 -15.43
C ILE A 189 3.06 0.67 -14.76
N MET A 190 1.83 0.21 -15.03
CA MET A 190 0.63 0.78 -14.40
C MET A 190 0.55 0.51 -12.90
N GLN A 191 0.99 -0.65 -12.44
CA GLN A 191 1.12 -0.94 -11.00
C GLN A 191 2.15 -0.02 -10.35
N ASN A 192 3.29 0.23 -11.02
CA ASN A 192 4.28 1.18 -10.52
C ASN A 192 3.70 2.59 -10.42
N PHE A 193 2.95 3.04 -11.42
CA PHE A 193 2.25 4.33 -11.37
C PHE A 193 1.25 4.39 -10.20
N GLU A 194 0.44 3.34 -10.02
CA GLU A 194 -0.53 3.24 -8.93
C GLU A 194 0.15 3.31 -7.56
N LEU A 195 1.19 2.50 -7.33
CA LEU A 195 1.82 2.35 -6.02
C LEU A 195 2.77 3.49 -5.69
N SER A 196 3.65 3.85 -6.63
CA SER A 196 4.68 4.86 -6.40
C SER A 196 4.13 6.29 -6.48
N ILE A 197 3.31 6.60 -7.50
CA ILE A 197 2.84 7.96 -7.74
C ILE A 197 1.50 8.21 -7.04
N TYR A 198 0.44 7.51 -7.44
CA TYR A 198 -0.89 7.80 -6.93
C TYR A 198 -1.01 7.51 -5.42
N ASN A 199 -0.61 6.32 -4.98
CA ASN A 199 -0.63 5.97 -3.56
C ASN A 199 0.39 6.78 -2.75
N GLY A 200 1.56 7.10 -3.32
CA GLY A 200 2.53 8.00 -2.70
C GLY A 200 1.94 9.36 -2.37
N LEU A 201 1.30 10.02 -3.35
CA LEU A 201 0.61 11.29 -3.17
C LEU A 201 -0.54 11.19 -2.15
N LEU A 202 -1.30 10.10 -2.18
CA LEU A 202 -2.37 9.84 -1.24
C LEU A 202 -1.86 9.67 0.19
N GLN A 203 -0.77 8.96 0.41
CA GLN A 203 -0.15 8.79 1.73
C GLN A 203 0.44 10.09 2.27
N MET A 204 1.04 10.91 1.40
CA MET A 204 1.50 12.25 1.79
C MET A 204 0.33 13.15 2.21
N ALA A 205 -0.77 13.14 1.45
CA ALA A 205 -1.98 13.86 1.83
C ALA A 205 -2.54 13.38 3.18
N ARG A 206 -2.58 12.06 3.43
CA ARG A 206 -2.97 11.49 4.73
C ARG A 206 -2.07 11.97 5.86
N THR A 207 -0.75 11.97 5.66
CA THR A 207 0.22 12.48 6.63
C THR A 207 -0.07 13.95 6.98
N ASN A 208 -0.38 14.78 5.99
CA ASN A 208 -0.76 16.20 6.22
C ASN A 208 -2.06 16.34 7.03
N TRP A 209 -2.98 15.40 6.94
CA TRP A 209 -4.19 15.35 7.78
C TRP A 209 -3.94 14.77 9.17
N GLY A 210 -2.74 14.20 9.42
CA GLY A 210 -2.27 13.80 10.72
C GLY A 210 -1.82 12.35 10.85
N THR A 211 -2.01 11.48 9.84
CA THR A 211 -1.51 10.11 9.89
C THR A 211 -1.42 9.45 8.53
N ALA A 212 -0.32 8.73 8.26
CA ALA A 212 -0.25 7.73 7.19
C ALA A 212 -0.89 6.41 7.64
N LEU A 213 -1.25 5.55 6.69
CA LEU A 213 -1.66 4.17 6.93
C LEU A 213 -0.59 3.21 6.42
N ALA A 214 -0.45 2.07 7.07
CA ALA A 214 0.40 0.98 6.58
C ALA A 214 -0.12 0.41 5.24
N SER A 215 0.79 -0.08 4.43
CA SER A 215 0.53 -0.71 3.11
C SER A 215 1.18 -2.08 2.99
N GLY A 216 1.52 -2.72 4.11
CA GLY A 216 2.03 -4.09 4.20
C GLY A 216 3.52 -4.21 3.93
N ASN A 217 4.02 -3.82 2.76
CA ASN A 217 5.44 -3.83 2.43
C ASN A 217 6.08 -2.47 2.72
N GLY A 218 7.28 -2.46 3.31
CA GLY A 218 7.95 -1.22 3.75
C GLY A 218 7.23 -0.53 4.91
N GLN A 219 6.48 -1.29 5.71
CA GLN A 219 5.86 -0.85 6.94
C GLN A 219 6.84 -1.03 8.09
N PHE A 220 7.12 0.04 8.81
CA PHE A 220 7.93 0.01 10.03
C PHE A 220 7.14 0.52 11.21
N VAL A 221 7.33 -0.11 12.37
CA VAL A 221 6.64 0.26 13.61
C VAL A 221 7.58 0.13 14.81
N THR A 222 7.29 0.82 15.90
CA THR A 222 7.95 0.53 17.17
C THR A 222 7.49 -0.83 17.69
N LEU A 223 8.37 -1.60 18.34
CA LEU A 223 7.97 -2.87 18.97
C LEU A 223 6.89 -2.65 20.04
N THR A 224 6.89 -1.47 20.68
CA THR A 224 5.82 -1.04 21.60
C THR A 224 4.46 -1.01 20.91
N MET A 225 4.37 -0.41 19.71
CA MET A 225 3.12 -0.38 18.95
C MET A 225 2.74 -1.78 18.46
N ALA A 226 3.71 -2.56 17.96
CA ALA A 226 3.47 -3.94 17.52
C ALA A 226 2.87 -4.81 18.63
N GLU A 227 3.43 -4.74 19.83
CA GLU A 227 2.92 -5.44 21.04
C GLU A 227 1.50 -5.01 21.41
N LYS A 228 1.24 -3.70 21.44
CA LYS A 228 -0.03 -3.15 21.93
C LYS A 228 -1.17 -3.27 20.92
N VAL A 229 -0.88 -3.17 19.63
CA VAL A 229 -1.89 -3.17 18.55
C VAL A 229 -2.16 -4.58 18.06
N GLY A 230 -1.13 -5.30 17.66
CA GLY A 230 -1.18 -6.66 17.15
C GLY A 230 -1.85 -6.79 15.77
N TRP A 231 -1.47 -7.81 15.03
CA TRP A 231 -2.10 -8.18 13.75
C TRP A 231 -3.20 -9.23 13.96
N SER A 232 -4.15 -9.30 13.04
CA SER A 232 -5.26 -10.26 13.04
C SER A 232 -5.42 -10.90 11.65
N SER A 233 -6.33 -11.86 11.53
CA SER A 233 -6.62 -12.59 10.28
C SER A 233 -7.48 -11.76 9.31
N SER A 234 -7.15 -10.49 9.12
CA SER A 234 -7.81 -9.62 8.13
C SER A 234 -7.32 -9.89 6.71
N LEU A 235 -8.18 -9.70 5.72
CA LEU A 235 -7.79 -9.71 4.30
C LEU A 235 -6.97 -8.47 3.90
N LEU A 236 -6.94 -7.44 4.76
CA LEU A 236 -6.18 -6.20 4.63
C LEU A 236 -5.57 -5.88 6.01
N GLU A 237 -4.65 -6.72 6.44
CA GLU A 237 -4.08 -6.75 7.80
C GLU A 237 -3.30 -5.48 8.17
N ASP A 238 -2.69 -4.84 7.20
CA ASP A 238 -1.92 -3.60 7.34
C ASP A 238 -2.83 -2.38 7.60
N CYS A 239 -3.90 -2.25 6.82
CA CYS A 239 -4.91 -1.22 7.04
C CYS A 239 -5.59 -1.43 8.40
N GLU A 240 -6.02 -2.65 8.70
CA GLU A 240 -6.61 -2.99 9.99
C GLU A 240 -5.68 -2.65 11.16
N PHE A 241 -4.40 -3.01 11.07
CA PHE A 241 -3.38 -2.66 12.06
C PHE A 241 -3.32 -1.14 12.28
N SER A 242 -3.32 -0.36 11.19
CA SER A 242 -3.30 1.10 11.27
C SER A 242 -4.54 1.67 11.95
N LEU A 243 -5.75 1.15 11.63
CA LEU A 243 -7.01 1.59 12.26
C LEU A 243 -7.04 1.26 13.75
N LYS A 244 -6.59 0.05 14.13
CA LYS A 244 -6.44 -0.36 15.55
C LYS A 244 -5.44 0.54 16.28
N GLY A 245 -4.33 0.87 15.62
CA GLY A 245 -3.32 1.79 16.14
C GLY A 245 -3.90 3.18 16.41
N LEU A 246 -4.59 3.76 15.45
CA LEU A 246 -5.24 5.07 15.59
C LEU A 246 -6.24 5.11 16.74
N LEU A 247 -7.06 4.10 16.92
CA LEU A 247 -8.00 3.99 18.03
C LEU A 247 -7.31 3.93 19.39
N LYS A 248 -6.03 3.48 19.42
CA LYS A 248 -5.17 3.45 20.61
C LYS A 248 -4.30 4.71 20.76
N GLY A 249 -4.37 5.65 19.80
CA GLY A 249 -3.62 6.91 19.83
C GLY A 249 -2.22 6.84 19.21
N TYR A 250 -1.93 5.80 18.42
CA TYR A 250 -0.71 5.72 17.62
C TYR A 250 -0.91 6.37 16.25
N TYR A 251 0.08 7.13 15.80
CA TYR A 251 0.03 7.85 14.53
C TYR A 251 1.19 7.44 13.63
N GLY A 252 0.97 7.50 12.32
CA GLY A 252 1.94 7.16 11.31
C GLY A 252 2.36 8.34 10.45
N THR A 253 3.55 8.22 9.85
CA THR A 253 4.03 9.15 8.81
C THR A 253 4.40 8.38 7.54
N PHE A 254 4.45 9.09 6.42
CA PHE A 254 4.87 8.54 5.14
C PHE A 254 6.23 9.10 4.73
N LEU A 255 7.19 8.22 4.47
CA LEU A 255 8.52 8.58 4.03
C LEU A 255 8.64 8.41 2.51
N ASN A 256 8.39 9.49 1.77
CA ASN A 256 8.40 9.50 0.30
C ASN A 256 9.80 9.52 -0.31
N THR A 257 10.81 9.95 0.44
CA THR A 257 12.19 10.17 -0.06
C THR A 257 12.97 8.87 -0.32
N VAL A 258 12.45 7.74 0.15
CA VAL A 258 12.99 6.40 -0.10
C VAL A 258 11.89 5.44 -0.48
N ALA A 259 12.24 4.42 -1.24
CA ALA A 259 11.29 3.40 -1.66
C ALA A 259 11.83 2.00 -1.40
N ILE A 260 10.93 1.11 -1.01
CA ILE A 260 11.12 -0.31 -1.14
C ILE A 260 10.67 -0.73 -2.53
N ARG A 261 11.42 -1.62 -3.19
CA ARG A 261 11.10 -2.10 -4.54
C ARG A 261 10.64 -3.53 -4.46
N GLN A 262 9.48 -3.81 -5.03
CA GLN A 262 8.88 -5.15 -5.08
C GLN A 262 8.63 -5.62 -6.51
N GLU A 263 8.34 -6.89 -6.69
CA GLU A 263 7.94 -7.44 -7.97
C GLU A 263 6.49 -7.07 -8.30
N GLY A 264 6.26 -6.60 -9.53
CA GLY A 264 4.92 -6.36 -10.07
C GLY A 264 4.33 -7.63 -10.68
N ILE A 265 3.02 -7.77 -10.59
CA ILE A 265 2.28 -8.90 -11.13
C ILE A 265 2.14 -8.76 -12.65
N THR A 266 2.65 -9.74 -13.41
CA THR A 266 2.59 -9.76 -14.88
C THR A 266 1.30 -10.37 -15.44
N ASN A 267 0.47 -11.00 -14.61
CA ASN A 267 -0.79 -11.62 -15.00
C ASN A 267 -2.00 -10.85 -14.48
N LEU A 268 -2.84 -10.34 -15.39
CA LEU A 268 -4.03 -9.55 -15.05
C LEU A 268 -5.02 -10.31 -14.13
N GLY A 269 -5.20 -11.61 -14.34
CA GLY A 269 -6.10 -12.42 -13.50
C GLY A 269 -5.60 -12.54 -12.05
N LYS A 270 -4.28 -12.67 -11.85
CA LYS A 270 -3.64 -12.65 -10.53
C LYS A 270 -3.81 -11.27 -9.88
N LEU A 271 -3.58 -10.19 -10.64
CA LEU A 271 -3.76 -8.83 -10.16
C LEU A 271 -5.20 -8.57 -9.71
N ILE A 272 -6.21 -8.94 -10.51
CA ILE A 272 -7.62 -8.79 -10.15
C ILE A 272 -7.93 -9.56 -8.86
N ARG A 273 -7.40 -10.77 -8.67
CA ARG A 273 -7.59 -11.53 -7.42
C ARG A 273 -6.99 -10.79 -6.22
N GLN A 274 -5.76 -10.27 -6.35
CA GLN A 274 -5.09 -9.49 -5.30
C GLN A 274 -5.90 -8.23 -4.93
N ARG A 275 -6.29 -7.43 -5.93
CA ARG A 275 -7.06 -6.19 -5.71
C ARG A 275 -8.47 -6.48 -5.15
N THR A 276 -9.09 -7.61 -5.57
CA THR A 276 -10.38 -8.05 -4.99
C THR A 276 -10.23 -8.36 -3.50
N ARG A 277 -9.16 -9.05 -3.10
CA ARG A 277 -8.86 -9.33 -1.69
C ARG A 277 -8.66 -8.04 -0.89
N TRP A 278 -7.88 -7.10 -1.41
CA TRP A 278 -7.65 -5.82 -0.73
C TRP A 278 -8.93 -5.00 -0.59
N CYS A 279 -9.72 -4.90 -1.64
CA CYS A 279 -11.00 -4.21 -1.62
C CYS A 279 -11.96 -4.85 -0.61
N GLN A 280 -12.08 -6.18 -0.59
CA GLN A 280 -12.90 -6.91 0.38
C GLN A 280 -12.44 -6.64 1.81
N GLY A 281 -11.13 -6.69 2.09
CA GLY A 281 -10.58 -6.35 3.40
C GLY A 281 -10.90 -4.91 3.82
N GLY A 282 -10.90 -3.96 2.88
CA GLY A 282 -11.35 -2.58 3.12
C GLY A 282 -12.82 -2.50 3.54
N LEU A 283 -13.73 -3.27 2.88
CA LEU A 283 -15.13 -3.38 3.27
C LEU A 283 -15.29 -3.94 4.69
N GLN A 284 -14.51 -4.96 5.04
CA GLN A 284 -14.49 -5.54 6.38
C GLN A 284 -13.99 -4.54 7.43
N CYS A 285 -12.93 -3.80 7.11
CA CYS A 285 -12.42 -2.72 7.96
C CYS A 285 -13.49 -1.65 8.23
N LEU A 286 -14.23 -1.22 7.21
CA LEU A 286 -15.33 -0.27 7.39
C LEU A 286 -16.41 -0.81 8.32
N LYS A 287 -16.83 -2.05 8.10
CA LYS A 287 -17.85 -2.73 8.91
C LYS A 287 -17.46 -2.86 10.39
N ILE A 288 -16.19 -3.20 10.66
CA ILE A 288 -15.70 -3.48 12.02
C ILE A 288 -15.31 -2.19 12.76
N TYR A 289 -14.69 -1.25 12.05
CA TYR A 289 -14.03 -0.09 12.66
C TYR A 289 -14.70 1.25 12.33
N GLY A 290 -15.59 1.33 11.34
CA GLY A 290 -16.19 2.60 10.89
C GLY A 290 -16.88 3.36 12.02
N GLU A 291 -17.77 2.70 12.76
CA GLU A 291 -18.46 3.30 13.90
C GLU A 291 -17.48 3.71 15.03
N LYS A 292 -16.49 2.85 15.32
CA LYS A 292 -15.48 3.13 16.35
C LYS A 292 -14.64 4.34 16.01
N ILE A 293 -14.29 4.52 14.72
CA ILE A 293 -13.56 5.68 14.22
C ILE A 293 -14.40 6.95 14.36
N ILE A 294 -15.67 6.91 13.95
CA ILE A 294 -16.58 8.06 14.04
C ILE A 294 -16.72 8.52 15.51
N LYS A 295 -16.91 7.58 16.43
CA LYS A 295 -17.14 7.86 17.85
C LYS A 295 -15.85 8.18 18.64
N SER A 296 -14.67 7.96 18.08
CA SER A 296 -13.41 8.15 18.80
C SER A 296 -13.10 9.63 19.01
N ASP A 297 -12.87 10.06 20.23
CA ASP A 297 -12.41 11.43 20.57
C ASP A 297 -10.90 11.62 20.32
N ARG A 298 -10.17 10.55 20.10
CA ARG A 298 -8.72 10.59 19.84
C ARG A 298 -8.37 10.92 18.41
N ILE A 299 -9.31 10.74 17.48
CA ILE A 299 -9.07 10.92 16.04
C ILE A 299 -9.71 12.24 15.61
N SER A 300 -8.93 13.13 15.00
CA SER A 300 -9.43 14.40 14.50
C SER A 300 -10.48 14.23 13.41
N ALA A 301 -11.39 15.20 13.26
CA ALA A 301 -12.44 15.16 12.24
C ALA A 301 -11.89 14.98 10.81
N GLY A 302 -10.75 15.62 10.51
CA GLY A 302 -10.10 15.49 9.20
C GLY A 302 -9.60 14.07 8.93
N ILE A 303 -8.93 13.43 9.89
CA ILE A 303 -8.46 12.04 9.76
C ILE A 303 -9.67 11.10 9.60
N LYS A 304 -10.75 11.29 10.40
CA LYS A 304 -11.98 10.51 10.27
C LYS A 304 -12.54 10.60 8.86
N ALA A 305 -12.71 11.82 8.36
CA ALA A 305 -13.26 12.08 7.02
C ALA A 305 -12.41 11.39 5.94
N PHE A 306 -11.09 11.49 6.02
CA PHE A 306 -10.19 10.91 5.03
C PHE A 306 -10.21 9.37 5.04
N ILE A 307 -10.22 8.76 6.23
CA ILE A 307 -10.30 7.29 6.38
C ILE A 307 -11.65 6.78 5.88
N LEU A 308 -12.75 7.43 6.29
CA LEU A 308 -14.10 7.02 5.87
C LEU A 308 -14.27 7.18 4.36
N LEU A 309 -13.78 8.28 3.77
CA LEU A 309 -13.78 8.45 2.32
C LEU A 309 -13.06 7.27 1.63
N PHE A 310 -11.87 6.92 2.09
CA PHE A 310 -11.10 5.80 1.53
C PHE A 310 -11.85 4.46 1.64
N LEU A 311 -12.42 4.15 2.80
CA LEU A 311 -13.14 2.90 3.03
C LEU A 311 -14.51 2.84 2.33
N LEU A 312 -15.13 3.99 2.01
CA LEU A 312 -16.41 4.08 1.31
C LEU A 312 -16.29 4.01 -0.21
N VAL A 313 -15.10 4.26 -0.78
CA VAL A 313 -14.87 4.22 -2.24
C VAL A 313 -15.49 2.99 -2.93
N PRO A 314 -15.36 1.75 -2.40
CA PRO A 314 -15.96 0.58 -3.05
C PRO A 314 -17.48 0.66 -3.19
N TYR A 315 -18.17 1.17 -2.18
CA TYR A 315 -19.63 1.32 -2.22
C TYR A 315 -20.08 2.41 -3.20
N VAL A 316 -19.37 3.55 -3.19
CA VAL A 316 -19.63 4.66 -4.12
C VAL A 316 -19.40 4.20 -5.58
N SER A 317 -18.38 3.39 -5.82
CA SER A 317 -18.05 2.86 -7.16
C SER A 317 -19.19 2.02 -7.74
N VAL A 318 -20.00 1.34 -6.93
CA VAL A 318 -21.17 0.56 -7.39
C VAL A 318 -22.19 1.45 -8.11
N ILE A 319 -22.30 2.71 -7.74
CA ILE A 319 -23.21 3.68 -8.37
C ILE A 319 -22.50 4.45 -9.49
N VAL A 320 -21.25 4.86 -9.28
CA VAL A 320 -20.48 5.68 -10.20
C VAL A 320 -20.17 4.93 -11.51
N VAL A 321 -19.79 3.65 -11.43
CA VAL A 321 -19.42 2.88 -12.64
C VAL A 321 -20.58 2.73 -13.62
N PRO A 322 -21.79 2.29 -13.22
CA PRO A 322 -22.94 2.27 -14.15
C PRO A 322 -23.30 3.64 -14.68
N SER A 323 -23.22 4.68 -13.85
CA SER A 323 -23.49 6.06 -14.26
C SER A 323 -22.52 6.53 -15.36
N SER A 324 -21.23 6.18 -15.23
CA SER A 324 -20.22 6.47 -16.24
C SER A 324 -20.47 5.72 -17.54
N ILE A 325 -20.89 4.44 -17.47
CA ILE A 325 -21.27 3.66 -18.67
C ILE A 325 -22.46 4.30 -19.38
N VAL A 326 -23.52 4.67 -18.63
CA VAL A 326 -24.69 5.37 -19.21
C VAL A 326 -24.28 6.69 -19.86
N SER A 327 -23.35 7.42 -19.24
CA SER A 327 -22.82 8.69 -19.80
C SER A 327 -22.09 8.47 -21.14
N VAL A 328 -21.24 7.45 -21.22
CA VAL A 328 -20.54 7.09 -22.48
C VAL A 328 -21.54 6.69 -23.56
N ILE A 329 -22.50 5.81 -23.24
CA ILE A 329 -23.54 5.39 -24.19
C ILE A 329 -24.35 6.61 -24.68
N THR A 330 -24.74 7.50 -23.77
CA THR A 330 -25.48 8.72 -24.12
C THR A 330 -24.68 9.63 -25.02
N LEU A 331 -23.39 9.82 -24.75
CA LEU A 331 -22.49 10.63 -25.57
C LEU A 331 -22.31 10.05 -26.98
N VAL A 332 -22.16 8.74 -27.10
CA VAL A 332 -22.08 8.03 -28.40
C VAL A 332 -23.41 8.17 -29.18
N ALA A 333 -24.54 8.04 -28.47
CA ALA A 333 -25.84 8.25 -29.11
C ALA A 333 -26.04 9.71 -29.57
N TYR A 334 -25.58 10.68 -28.78
CA TYR A 334 -25.65 12.11 -29.11
C TYR A 334 -24.75 12.48 -30.29
N ALA A 335 -23.65 11.76 -30.53
CA ALA A 335 -22.74 11.98 -31.65
C ALA A 335 -23.45 11.84 -33.02
N ARG A 336 -24.55 11.07 -33.09
CA ARG A 336 -25.40 10.97 -34.32
C ARG A 336 -26.08 12.29 -34.67
N PHE A 337 -26.31 13.16 -33.69
CA PHE A 337 -26.97 14.45 -33.88
C PHE A 337 -25.96 15.61 -33.92
N ASN A 338 -24.87 15.51 -33.19
CA ASN A 338 -23.83 16.54 -33.11
C ASN A 338 -22.45 15.92 -32.85
N LEU A 339 -21.81 15.48 -33.93
CA LEU A 339 -20.48 14.87 -33.86
C LEU A 339 -19.42 15.83 -33.30
N GLY A 340 -19.48 17.11 -33.75
CA GLY A 340 -18.51 18.13 -33.32
C GLY A 340 -18.55 18.36 -31.80
N ALA A 341 -19.74 18.50 -31.22
CA ALA A 341 -19.88 18.66 -29.76
C ALA A 341 -19.42 17.41 -28.98
N SER A 342 -19.76 16.22 -29.48
CA SER A 342 -19.33 14.96 -28.84
C SER A 342 -17.81 14.81 -28.86
N LEU A 343 -17.16 15.12 -29.99
CA LEU A 343 -15.69 15.10 -30.08
C LEU A 343 -15.06 16.16 -29.17
N ALA A 344 -15.63 17.35 -29.08
CA ALA A 344 -15.14 18.40 -28.19
C ALA A 344 -15.20 17.98 -26.71
N ILE A 345 -16.31 17.34 -26.30
CA ILE A 345 -16.44 16.81 -24.91
C ILE A 345 -15.39 15.73 -24.65
N ILE A 346 -15.25 14.74 -25.55
CA ILE A 346 -14.25 13.67 -25.41
C ILE A 346 -12.84 14.26 -25.31
N LEU A 347 -12.50 15.17 -26.21
CA LEU A 347 -11.18 15.82 -26.24
C LEU A 347 -10.92 16.59 -24.92
N THR A 348 -11.91 17.33 -24.42
CA THR A 348 -11.80 18.06 -23.15
C THR A 348 -11.55 17.11 -21.98
N LEU A 349 -12.29 15.99 -21.88
CA LEU A 349 -12.09 15.00 -20.85
C LEU A 349 -10.69 14.37 -20.91
N LEU A 350 -10.24 13.99 -22.10
CA LEU A 350 -8.91 13.41 -22.33
C LEU A 350 -7.79 14.41 -22.00
N LEU A 351 -7.92 15.67 -22.39
CA LEU A 351 -6.94 16.71 -22.07
C LEU A 351 -6.90 17.01 -20.58
N THR A 352 -8.04 16.97 -19.90
CA THR A 352 -8.12 17.16 -18.45
C THR A 352 -7.41 16.01 -17.72
N GLU A 353 -7.73 14.77 -18.04
CA GLU A 353 -7.05 13.58 -17.49
C GLU A 353 -5.54 13.62 -17.77
N TYR A 354 -5.16 13.95 -19.00
CA TYR A 354 -3.76 14.08 -19.39
C TYR A 354 -3.01 15.12 -18.55
N THR A 355 -3.61 16.31 -18.41
CA THR A 355 -2.99 17.41 -17.67
C THR A 355 -2.79 17.03 -16.20
N ILE A 356 -3.81 16.45 -15.57
CA ILE A 356 -3.75 16.11 -14.15
C ILE A 356 -2.73 14.99 -13.89
N ASN A 357 -2.82 13.90 -14.64
CA ASN A 357 -1.88 12.79 -14.48
C ASN A 357 -0.44 13.22 -14.80
N GLY A 358 -0.25 14.09 -15.80
CA GLY A 358 1.04 14.70 -16.13
C GLY A 358 1.59 15.56 -14.98
N LEU A 359 0.73 16.35 -14.32
CA LEU A 359 1.12 17.14 -13.14
C LEU A 359 1.50 16.23 -11.95
N MET A 360 0.77 15.14 -11.71
CA MET A 360 1.07 14.16 -10.67
C MET A 360 2.44 13.50 -10.92
N ILE A 361 2.71 13.06 -12.17
CA ILE A 361 3.99 12.48 -12.56
C ILE A 361 5.11 13.49 -12.34
N LYS A 362 4.95 14.71 -12.84
CA LYS A 362 5.95 15.78 -12.72
C LYS A 362 6.26 16.09 -11.26
N LYS A 363 5.24 16.18 -10.42
CA LYS A 363 5.39 16.49 -9.00
C LYS A 363 6.18 15.40 -8.28
N GLN A 364 5.79 14.13 -8.46
CA GLN A 364 6.45 13.01 -7.83
C GLN A 364 7.88 12.82 -8.34
N TRP A 365 8.13 13.10 -9.62
CA TRP A 365 9.45 13.09 -10.23
C TRP A 365 10.43 14.03 -9.53
N PHE A 366 10.04 15.30 -9.35
CA PHE A 366 10.90 16.27 -8.70
C PHE A 366 11.21 15.92 -7.24
N GLU A 367 10.27 15.27 -6.55
CA GLU A 367 10.43 14.93 -5.12
C GLU A 367 11.21 13.63 -4.90
N THR A 368 11.18 12.69 -5.83
CA THR A 368 11.72 11.34 -5.62
C THR A 368 12.93 10.99 -6.49
N GLY A 369 13.29 11.84 -7.44
CA GLY A 369 14.34 11.52 -8.42
C GLY A 369 13.99 10.34 -9.33
N PHE A 370 12.71 10.05 -9.51
CA PHE A 370 12.20 8.96 -10.34
C PHE A 370 12.47 9.27 -11.83
N SER A 371 13.63 8.85 -12.34
CA SER A 371 14.21 9.29 -13.63
C SER A 371 13.85 8.42 -14.85
N THR A 372 12.92 7.48 -14.74
CA THR A 372 12.73 6.46 -15.80
C THR A 372 11.90 6.91 -17.00
N VAL A 373 11.23 8.07 -16.96
CA VAL A 373 10.36 8.52 -18.06
C VAL A 373 10.75 9.92 -18.54
N ASN A 374 11.68 10.01 -19.50
CA ASN A 374 12.15 11.29 -20.07
C ASN A 374 11.46 11.68 -21.38
N ASN A 375 10.61 10.79 -21.94
CA ASN A 375 10.02 11.00 -23.26
C ASN A 375 8.54 11.40 -23.14
N PRO A 376 8.10 12.55 -23.71
CA PRO A 376 6.68 12.95 -23.71
C PRO A 376 5.73 11.89 -24.28
N ILE A 377 6.16 11.13 -25.27
CA ILE A 377 5.35 10.05 -25.88
C ILE A 377 5.12 8.92 -24.87
N GLU A 378 6.13 8.60 -24.08
CA GLU A 378 6.03 7.58 -23.02
C GLU A 378 5.11 8.05 -21.89
N ILE A 379 5.17 9.33 -21.53
CA ILE A 379 4.24 9.94 -20.58
C ILE A 379 2.80 9.84 -21.10
N LEU A 380 2.57 10.17 -22.38
CA LEU A 380 1.26 10.02 -23.03
C LEU A 380 0.76 8.56 -22.96
N ARG A 381 1.63 7.61 -23.30
CA ARG A 381 1.33 6.17 -23.25
C ARG A 381 0.94 5.75 -21.84
N ILE A 382 1.69 6.16 -20.82
CA ILE A 382 1.42 5.84 -19.40
C ILE A 382 0.05 6.39 -19.00
N ILE A 383 -0.25 7.66 -19.30
CA ILE A 383 -1.51 8.29 -18.89
C ILE A 383 -2.71 7.60 -19.57
N PHE A 384 -2.62 7.31 -20.87
CA PHE A 384 -3.68 6.59 -21.57
C PHE A 384 -3.87 5.18 -21.01
N SER A 385 -2.77 4.44 -20.81
CA SER A 385 -2.80 3.08 -20.27
C SER A 385 -3.34 3.06 -18.83
N PHE A 386 -3.04 4.09 -18.02
CA PHE A 386 -3.56 4.21 -16.67
C PHE A 386 -5.08 4.44 -16.65
N GLY A 387 -5.62 5.19 -17.58
CA GLY A 387 -7.07 5.32 -17.76
C GLY A 387 -7.75 3.96 -18.02
N VAL A 388 -7.20 3.16 -18.94
CA VAL A 388 -7.69 1.81 -19.23
C VAL A 388 -7.53 0.89 -18.00
N TYR A 389 -6.39 0.95 -17.32
CA TYR A 389 -6.13 0.21 -16.09
C TYR A 389 -7.16 0.52 -15.00
N ARG A 390 -7.42 1.80 -14.71
CA ARG A 390 -8.46 2.24 -13.77
C ARG A 390 -9.85 1.72 -14.15
N TRP A 391 -10.19 1.73 -15.43
CA TRP A 391 -11.44 1.19 -15.95
C TRP A 391 -11.58 -0.32 -15.65
N VAL A 392 -10.55 -1.10 -15.92
CA VAL A 392 -10.54 -2.55 -15.61
C VAL A 392 -10.71 -2.78 -14.10
N LEU A 393 -9.98 -2.02 -13.28
CA LEU A 393 -10.06 -2.15 -11.82
C LEU A 393 -11.37 -1.63 -11.23
N SER A 394 -12.13 -0.79 -11.94
CA SER A 394 -13.41 -0.24 -11.46
C SER A 394 -14.50 -1.30 -11.22
N PHE A 395 -14.33 -2.50 -11.79
CA PHE A 395 -15.23 -3.64 -11.56
C PHE A 395 -14.89 -4.48 -10.31
N ILE A 396 -13.74 -4.24 -9.68
CA ILE A 396 -13.30 -4.94 -8.48
C ILE A 396 -14.27 -4.82 -7.31
N PRO A 397 -14.87 -3.65 -7.01
CA PRO A 397 -15.86 -3.51 -5.93
C PRO A 397 -17.03 -4.48 -6.05
N TYR A 398 -17.57 -4.70 -7.24
CA TYR A 398 -18.67 -5.65 -7.45
C TYR A 398 -18.28 -7.08 -7.06
N ARG A 399 -17.08 -7.49 -7.48
CA ARG A 399 -16.55 -8.82 -7.15
C ARG A 399 -16.29 -8.96 -5.64
N SER A 400 -15.76 -7.90 -5.02
CA SER A 400 -15.46 -7.88 -3.59
C SER A 400 -16.72 -7.93 -2.72
N ILE A 401 -17.74 -7.14 -3.08
CA ILE A 401 -19.05 -7.16 -2.42
C ILE A 401 -19.72 -8.52 -2.61
N GLY A 402 -19.69 -9.09 -3.82
CA GLY A 402 -20.20 -10.43 -4.08
C GLY A 402 -19.55 -11.49 -3.18
N ARG A 403 -18.20 -11.46 -3.03
CA ARG A 403 -17.49 -12.37 -2.12
C ARG A 403 -17.87 -12.16 -0.65
N GLU A 404 -18.03 -10.92 -0.23
CA GLU A 404 -18.43 -10.58 1.13
C GLU A 404 -19.87 -11.08 1.44
N LEU A 405 -20.80 -10.93 0.49
CA LEU A 405 -22.19 -11.38 0.65
C LEU A 405 -22.33 -12.90 0.77
N ILE A 406 -21.48 -13.66 0.05
CA ILE A 406 -21.48 -15.14 0.15
C ILE A 406 -20.57 -15.67 1.27
N GLY A 407 -19.96 -14.79 2.09
CA GLY A 407 -19.10 -15.17 3.21
C GLY A 407 -17.78 -15.81 2.79
N ASN A 408 -17.29 -15.57 1.56
CA ASN A 408 -16.02 -16.13 1.10
C ASN A 408 -14.85 -15.27 1.59
N ASN A 409 -14.24 -15.64 2.70
CA ASN A 409 -13.08 -14.99 3.31
C ASN A 409 -11.76 -15.75 3.05
N SER A 410 -11.72 -16.63 2.05
CA SER A 410 -10.52 -17.42 1.76
C SER A 410 -9.35 -16.51 1.39
N TRP A 411 -8.24 -16.67 2.10
CA TRP A 411 -6.97 -16.07 1.77
C TRP A 411 -6.18 -17.01 0.86
N THR A 412 -5.62 -16.48 -0.20
CA THR A 412 -4.68 -17.20 -1.07
C THR A 412 -3.49 -16.31 -1.35
N LYS A 413 -2.28 -16.86 -1.21
CA LYS A 413 -1.05 -16.14 -1.61
C LYS A 413 -1.12 -15.79 -3.09
N THR A 414 -0.75 -14.58 -3.44
CA THR A 414 -0.55 -14.19 -4.85
C THR A 414 0.87 -14.54 -5.23
N SER A 415 1.05 -15.52 -6.14
CA SER A 415 2.37 -15.82 -6.73
C SER A 415 2.68 -14.78 -7.81
N HIS A 416 3.92 -14.29 -7.85
CA HIS A 416 4.36 -13.32 -8.86
C HIS A 416 4.73 -14.01 -10.18
N THR A 417 5.17 -15.25 -10.17
CA THR A 417 5.49 -16.12 -11.32
C THR A 417 4.37 -17.08 -11.67
#